data_53894bf2a8eca3255dbb3e82720ce6d8
#
_entry.id   53894bf2a8eca3255dbb3e82720ce6d8
#
_cell.length_a   1.000
_cell.length_b   1.000
_cell.length_c   1.000
_cell.angle_alpha   90.00
_cell.angle_beta   90.00
_cell.angle_gamma   90.00
#
_symmetry.space_group_name_H-M   'P 1'
#
loop_
_entity.id
_entity.type
_entity.pdbx_description
1 polymer ?
#
loop_
_entity_poly.entity_id
_entity_poly.type
_entity_poly.pdbx_seq_one_letter_code
_entity_poly.pdbx_strand_id
1 'polypeptide(L)'
;MRSARIAELLRPFLSGSCHSESGRRPGETCPERSRREPAVLSATQLDRISTYIDLLIRWNSRINLTAIRDREEIITRHFGESLFAARHLFPEEDSPQRHTRVGHDFSRANAGSRQSGALAPEVRIRLADLGSGAGFPGIPIKLWASDIALTLIESNHKKAAFLREVVRSLTLTNVDIQNKRAEAINQTYEVVTLRAVEHFGDALRVAARLTTPSGRLALLIGSSQLDDAQSTLPGVAWQPPVPVPQSQSRILLVGTVVPTM
;
A
#
# COMPACT_ATOMS: atom_id res chain seq x y z
N MET A 1 2.44 17.02 -15.22
CA MET A 1 1.18 16.52 -15.84
C MET A 1 0.02 17.07 -15.04
N ARG A 2 -1.16 17.30 -15.64
CA ARG A 2 -2.31 17.88 -14.91
C ARG A 2 -2.89 16.83 -13.94
N SER A 3 -3.20 17.22 -12.71
CA SER A 3 -3.76 16.36 -11.64
C SER A 3 -5.04 15.62 -12.09
N ALA A 4 -5.86 16.25 -12.94
CA ALA A 4 -7.06 15.62 -13.53
C ALA A 4 -6.73 14.36 -14.36
N ARG A 5 -5.64 14.37 -15.14
CA ARG A 5 -5.23 13.20 -15.95
C ARG A 5 -4.72 12.07 -15.07
N ILE A 6 -4.00 12.40 -13.98
CA ILE A 6 -3.57 11.40 -12.98
C ILE A 6 -4.80 10.73 -12.35
N ALA A 7 -5.78 11.52 -11.92
CA ALA A 7 -7.01 11.00 -11.32
C ALA A 7 -7.80 10.09 -12.29
N GLU A 8 -7.89 10.47 -13.56
CA GLU A 8 -8.52 9.67 -14.60
C GLU A 8 -7.86 8.31 -14.77
N LEU A 9 -6.53 8.28 -14.92
CA LEU A 9 -5.75 7.04 -15.10
C LEU A 9 -5.79 6.13 -13.87
N LEU A 10 -5.92 6.68 -12.67
CA LEU A 10 -6.00 5.91 -11.43
C LEU A 10 -7.42 5.41 -11.10
N ARG A 11 -8.46 5.94 -11.73
CA ARG A 11 -9.86 5.57 -11.46
C ARG A 11 -10.12 4.05 -11.48
N PRO A 12 -9.63 3.25 -12.46
CA PRO A 12 -9.87 1.81 -12.49
C PRO A 12 -9.37 1.06 -11.26
N PHE A 13 -8.30 1.54 -10.65
CA PHE A 13 -7.66 0.94 -9.47
C PHE A 13 -8.36 1.35 -8.16
N LEU A 14 -9.08 2.46 -8.19
CA LEU A 14 -9.78 3.04 -7.04
C LEU A 14 -11.28 2.70 -7.01
N SER A 15 -11.83 2.18 -8.10
CA SER A 15 -13.21 1.71 -8.18
C SER A 15 -13.35 0.35 -7.50
N GLY A 16 -14.42 0.12 -6.75
CA GLY A 16 -14.77 -1.20 -6.22
C GLY A 16 -15.12 -2.13 -7.38
N SER A 17 -14.34 -3.15 -7.64
CA SER A 17 -14.73 -4.19 -8.58
C SER A 17 -15.79 -5.08 -7.92
N CYS A 18 -16.97 -5.13 -8.49
CA CYS A 18 -17.95 -6.17 -8.21
C CYS A 18 -17.41 -7.46 -8.87
N HIS A 19 -16.60 -8.25 -8.12
CA HIS A 19 -16.15 -9.54 -8.62
C HIS A 19 -17.33 -10.52 -8.63
N SER A 20 -17.98 -10.68 -9.77
CA SER A 20 -18.73 -11.89 -10.11
C SER A 20 -19.41 -11.78 -11.49
N GLU A 21 -18.63 -11.85 -12.57
CA GLU A 21 -19.24 -12.23 -13.86
C GLU A 21 -19.04 -13.71 -14.21
N SER A 22 -18.15 -14.43 -13.54
CA SER A 22 -17.94 -15.85 -13.79
C SER A 22 -18.63 -16.72 -12.74
N GLY A 23 -19.97 -16.76 -12.73
CA GLY A 23 -20.70 -17.67 -11.83
C GLY A 23 -22.13 -17.25 -11.46
N ARG A 24 -22.64 -16.15 -11.99
CA ARG A 24 -24.02 -15.72 -11.72
C ARG A 24 -25.02 -16.34 -12.68
N ARG A 25 -26.16 -16.75 -12.11
CA ARG A 25 -27.34 -17.08 -12.90
C ARG A 25 -27.95 -15.77 -13.48
N PRO A 26 -28.51 -15.79 -14.71
CA PRO A 26 -29.21 -14.64 -15.27
C PRO A 26 -30.36 -14.22 -14.32
N GLY A 27 -30.31 -12.98 -13.79
CA GLY A 27 -31.36 -12.43 -12.93
C GLY A 27 -30.98 -12.09 -11.49
N GLU A 28 -29.76 -12.42 -11.01
CA GLU A 28 -29.31 -11.99 -9.69
C GLU A 28 -28.76 -10.57 -9.73
N THR A 29 -29.46 -9.63 -9.09
CA THR A 29 -28.98 -8.27 -8.88
C THR A 29 -27.89 -8.23 -7.81
N CYS A 30 -26.87 -7.42 -8.04
CA CYS A 30 -25.82 -7.17 -7.06
C CYS A 30 -26.43 -6.50 -5.81
N PRO A 31 -26.19 -7.00 -4.59
CA PRO A 31 -26.71 -6.32 -3.39
C PRO A 31 -26.19 -4.88 -3.33
N GLU A 32 -27.06 -3.94 -2.91
CA GLU A 32 -26.78 -2.49 -2.88
C GLU A 32 -25.49 -2.09 -2.14
N ARG A 33 -25.01 -2.92 -1.22
CA ARG A 33 -23.70 -2.75 -0.54
C ARG A 33 -22.48 -2.82 -1.46
N SER A 34 -22.61 -3.30 -2.71
CA SER A 34 -21.52 -3.42 -3.69
C SER A 34 -21.32 -2.16 -4.55
N ARG A 35 -22.19 -1.17 -4.45
CA ARG A 35 -22.07 0.12 -5.16
C ARG A 35 -21.34 1.16 -4.27
N ARG A 36 -20.13 0.82 -3.81
CA ARG A 36 -19.30 1.85 -3.19
C ARG A 36 -18.89 2.85 -4.25
N GLU A 37 -19.07 4.14 -3.97
CA GLU A 37 -18.50 5.18 -4.83
C GLU A 37 -16.98 4.96 -4.97
N PRO A 38 -16.42 5.23 -6.17
CA PRO A 38 -14.98 5.13 -6.35
C PRO A 38 -14.28 6.03 -5.34
N ALA A 39 -13.28 5.49 -4.66
CA ALA A 39 -12.45 6.27 -3.76
C ALA A 39 -11.77 7.40 -4.55
N VAL A 40 -11.78 8.61 -4.01
CA VAL A 40 -11.25 9.80 -4.68
C VAL A 40 -10.02 10.30 -3.95
N LEU A 41 -8.91 10.40 -4.68
CA LEU A 41 -7.69 11.03 -4.16
C LEU A 41 -7.91 12.53 -4.00
N SER A 42 -7.45 13.09 -2.88
CA SER A 42 -7.46 14.53 -2.63
C SER A 42 -6.51 15.28 -3.59
N ALA A 43 -6.73 16.58 -3.78
CA ALA A 43 -5.83 17.41 -4.57
C ALA A 43 -4.38 17.31 -4.08
N THR A 44 -4.17 17.30 -2.76
CA THR A 44 -2.83 17.15 -2.15
C THR A 44 -2.18 15.81 -2.49
N GLN A 45 -2.94 14.70 -2.51
CA GLN A 45 -2.41 13.40 -2.91
C GLN A 45 -2.02 13.38 -4.39
N LEU A 46 -2.85 13.95 -5.26
CA LEU A 46 -2.57 14.05 -6.69
C LEU A 46 -1.32 14.91 -6.98
N ASP A 47 -1.14 16.03 -6.27
CA ASP A 47 0.05 16.89 -6.39
C ASP A 47 1.31 16.18 -5.90
N ARG A 48 1.24 15.42 -4.80
CA ARG A 48 2.32 14.57 -4.32
C ARG A 48 2.69 13.49 -5.33
N ILE A 49 1.70 12.83 -5.94
CA ILE A 49 1.93 11.85 -7.01
C ILE A 49 2.62 12.51 -8.20
N SER A 50 2.17 13.68 -8.64
CA SER A 50 2.82 14.42 -9.74
C SER A 50 4.29 14.75 -9.43
N THR A 51 4.57 15.25 -8.23
CA THR A 51 5.93 15.55 -7.77
C THR A 51 6.80 14.28 -7.72
N TYR A 52 6.24 13.17 -7.25
CA TYR A 52 6.94 11.90 -7.20
C TYR A 52 7.31 11.38 -8.60
N ILE A 53 6.40 11.47 -9.57
CA ILE A 53 6.67 11.09 -10.97
C ILE A 53 7.82 11.91 -11.54
N ASP A 54 7.85 13.23 -11.32
CA ASP A 54 8.92 14.11 -11.80
C ASP A 54 10.27 13.74 -11.18
N LEU A 55 10.30 13.45 -9.87
CA LEU A 55 11.47 12.94 -9.19
C LEU A 55 11.94 11.60 -9.76
N LEU A 56 11.01 10.65 -9.93
CA LEU A 56 11.30 9.33 -10.47
C LEU A 56 11.94 9.41 -11.85
N ILE A 57 11.38 10.19 -12.77
CA ILE A 57 11.91 10.36 -14.13
C ILE A 57 13.29 10.98 -14.10
N ARG A 58 13.47 12.03 -13.29
CA ARG A 58 14.78 12.71 -13.14
C ARG A 58 15.86 11.78 -12.62
N TRP A 59 15.55 10.95 -11.63
CA TRP A 59 16.51 10.00 -11.08
C TRP A 59 16.73 8.80 -11.98
N ASN A 60 15.68 8.33 -12.67
CA ASN A 60 15.75 7.19 -13.57
C ASN A 60 16.65 7.43 -14.79
N SER A 61 16.95 8.70 -15.11
CA SER A 61 17.98 9.05 -16.11
C SER A 61 19.40 8.79 -15.66
N ARG A 62 19.63 8.63 -14.35
CA ARG A 62 20.97 8.47 -13.75
C ARG A 62 21.20 7.08 -13.15
N ILE A 63 20.14 6.49 -12.59
CA ILE A 63 20.16 5.16 -11.99
C ILE A 63 18.92 4.39 -12.43
N ASN A 64 19.04 3.06 -12.62
CA ASN A 64 17.91 2.22 -13.01
C ASN A 64 16.97 1.98 -11.82
N LEU A 65 15.99 2.86 -11.64
CA LEU A 65 14.92 2.71 -10.65
C LEU A 65 13.80 1.84 -11.17
N THR A 66 13.44 2.01 -12.43
CA THR A 66 12.40 1.25 -13.14
C THR A 66 12.70 1.17 -14.64
N ALA A 67 12.27 0.08 -15.27
CA ALA A 67 12.32 -0.07 -16.72
C ALA A 67 11.25 0.78 -17.44
N ILE A 68 10.17 1.14 -16.75
CA ILE A 68 9.07 1.94 -17.28
C ILE A 68 9.50 3.41 -17.35
N ARG A 69 9.36 4.02 -18.53
CA ARG A 69 9.78 5.41 -18.77
C ARG A 69 8.62 6.32 -19.17
N ASP A 70 7.54 5.74 -19.70
CA ASP A 70 6.35 6.50 -20.03
C ASP A 70 5.59 6.93 -18.77
N ARG A 71 5.13 8.19 -18.75
CA ARG A 71 4.48 8.78 -17.58
C ARG A 71 3.14 8.12 -17.25
N GLU A 72 2.33 7.82 -18.26
CA GLU A 72 1.02 7.20 -18.06
C GLU A 72 1.17 5.74 -17.63
N GLU A 73 2.16 5.06 -18.17
CA GLU A 73 2.51 3.71 -17.75
C GLU A 73 3.06 3.68 -16.30
N ILE A 74 3.86 4.67 -15.89
CA ILE A 74 4.29 4.84 -14.48
C ILE A 74 3.06 4.98 -13.57
N ILE A 75 2.06 5.79 -13.98
CA ILE A 75 0.85 6.00 -13.18
C ILE A 75 0.07 4.70 -13.04
N THR A 76 -0.22 4.03 -14.13
CA THR A 76 -1.06 2.82 -14.10
C THR A 76 -0.34 1.64 -13.45
N ARG A 77 0.91 1.35 -13.87
CA ARG A 77 1.67 0.17 -13.44
C ARG A 77 2.31 0.34 -12.05
N HIS A 78 2.74 1.54 -11.68
CA HIS A 78 3.35 1.72 -10.38
C HIS A 78 2.37 2.27 -9.35
N PHE A 79 1.76 3.43 -9.61
CA PHE A 79 0.82 4.01 -8.64
C PHE A 79 -0.51 3.26 -8.62
N GLY A 80 -1.07 2.89 -9.76
CA GLY A 80 -2.35 2.18 -9.85
C GLY A 80 -2.32 0.85 -9.11
N GLU A 81 -1.36 -0.04 -9.43
CA GLU A 81 -1.21 -1.32 -8.74
C GLU A 81 -0.97 -1.15 -7.23
N SER A 82 -0.18 -0.15 -6.83
CA SER A 82 0.12 0.10 -5.41
C SER A 82 -1.08 0.66 -4.64
N LEU A 83 -1.85 1.57 -5.23
CA LEU A 83 -3.08 2.12 -4.64
C LEU A 83 -4.20 1.08 -4.60
N PHE A 84 -4.25 0.19 -5.58
CA PHE A 84 -5.13 -0.98 -5.54
C PHE A 84 -4.83 -1.85 -4.31
N ALA A 85 -3.55 -2.17 -4.06
CA ALA A 85 -3.16 -2.88 -2.85
C ALA A 85 -3.48 -2.07 -1.57
N ALA A 86 -3.26 -0.76 -1.58
CA ALA A 86 -3.55 0.11 -0.45
C ALA A 86 -5.01 0.04 -0.01
N ARG A 87 -5.96 0.06 -0.95
CA ARG A 87 -7.41 -0.05 -0.67
C ARG A 87 -7.79 -1.38 -0.04
N HIS A 88 -7.14 -2.48 -0.46
CA HIS A 88 -7.40 -3.81 0.10
C HIS A 88 -6.81 -3.97 1.50
N LEU A 89 -5.67 -3.33 1.76
CA LEU A 89 -5.01 -3.36 3.05
C LEU A 89 -5.60 -2.37 4.05
N PHE A 90 -6.01 -1.21 3.58
CA PHE A 90 -6.50 -0.09 4.40
C PHE A 90 -7.78 0.48 3.76
N PRO A 91 -8.93 -0.20 3.94
CA PRO A 91 -10.22 0.31 3.45
C PRO A 91 -10.56 1.64 4.12
N GLU A 92 -11.24 2.54 3.38
CA GLU A 92 -11.54 3.91 3.84
C GLU A 92 -12.40 3.97 5.11
N GLU A 93 -13.14 2.91 5.42
CA GLU A 93 -13.98 2.83 6.63
C GLU A 93 -13.16 2.77 7.93
N ASP A 94 -11.90 2.31 7.84
CA ASP A 94 -11.01 2.18 9.00
C ASP A 94 -10.15 3.44 9.26
N SER A 95 -10.36 4.51 8.50
CA SER A 95 -9.56 5.74 8.65
C SER A 95 -10.15 6.66 9.73
N PRO A 96 -9.47 6.88 10.86
CA PRO A 96 -9.99 7.68 11.99
C PRO A 96 -10.30 9.15 11.62
N GLN A 97 -9.80 9.66 10.52
CA GLN A 97 -9.96 11.06 10.13
C GLN A 97 -11.33 11.42 9.55
N ARG A 98 -12.24 10.45 9.27
CA ARG A 98 -13.60 10.74 8.78
C ARG A 98 -14.65 10.92 9.87
N HIS A 99 -14.36 10.57 11.12
CA HIS A 99 -15.32 10.73 12.23
C HIS A 99 -15.46 12.16 12.74
N THR A 100 -14.69 13.13 12.25
CA THR A 100 -14.74 14.54 12.67
C THR A 100 -15.56 15.45 11.74
N ARG A 101 -16.32 14.91 10.77
CA ARG A 101 -17.18 15.73 9.89
C ARG A 101 -18.70 15.47 10.05
N VAL A 102 -19.16 15.23 11.26
CA VAL A 102 -20.58 15.44 11.57
C VAL A 102 -20.63 16.51 12.65
N GLY A 103 -20.82 17.73 12.19
CA GLY A 103 -21.13 18.84 13.07
C GLY A 103 -22.44 18.58 13.79
N HIS A 104 -22.38 18.36 15.08
CA HIS A 104 -23.48 18.64 15.97
C HIS A 104 -23.08 19.77 16.91
N ASP A 105 -23.69 20.90 16.63
CA ASP A 105 -23.86 22.02 17.49
C ASP A 105 -24.38 21.56 18.88
N PHE A 106 -23.55 21.62 19.88
CA PHE A 106 -24.00 21.63 21.27
C PHE A 106 -23.24 22.72 22.03
N SER A 107 -23.86 23.89 22.03
CA SER A 107 -23.59 24.93 23.04
C SER A 107 -23.97 24.43 24.42
N ARG A 108 -23.09 24.78 25.37
CA ARG A 108 -23.29 25.00 26.82
C ARG A 108 -22.81 23.95 27.81
N ALA A 109 -21.82 24.47 28.52
CA ALA A 109 -21.61 24.40 29.97
C ALA A 109 -21.14 23.07 30.58
N ASN A 110 -19.87 22.95 30.97
CA ASN A 110 -19.49 23.15 32.38
C ASN A 110 -17.95 23.15 32.56
N ALA A 111 -17.48 24.10 33.33
CA ALA A 111 -16.11 24.17 33.82
C ALA A 111 -15.86 23.06 34.86
N GLY A 112 -14.76 22.32 34.74
CA GLY A 112 -14.34 21.41 35.80
C GLY A 112 -13.26 20.43 35.38
N SER A 113 -12.06 20.65 35.94
CA SER A 113 -10.90 19.73 36.03
C SER A 113 -10.14 19.39 34.75
N ARG A 114 -9.04 20.13 34.57
CA ARG A 114 -7.88 19.70 33.79
C ARG A 114 -7.25 18.47 34.46
N GLN A 115 -7.55 17.29 33.97
CA GLN A 115 -6.65 16.15 34.08
C GLN A 115 -5.88 16.07 32.80
N SER A 116 -4.60 16.38 32.87
CA SER A 116 -3.58 16.07 31.89
C SER A 116 -3.47 14.54 31.75
N GLY A 117 -4.40 13.93 31.03
CA GLY A 117 -4.29 12.57 30.59
C GLY A 117 -3.20 12.52 29.52
N ALA A 118 -2.06 11.91 29.81
CA ALA A 118 -1.10 11.50 28.78
C ALA A 118 -1.89 10.66 27.75
N LEU A 119 -2.03 11.20 26.54
CA LEU A 119 -2.63 10.47 25.42
C LEU A 119 -1.86 9.15 25.30
N ALA A 120 -2.57 8.03 25.44
CA ALA A 120 -1.99 6.72 25.18
C ALA A 120 -1.35 6.78 23.77
N PRO A 121 -0.16 6.19 23.55
CA PRO A 121 0.49 6.20 22.27
C PRO A 121 -0.46 5.58 21.25
N GLU A 122 -0.84 6.39 20.25
CA GLU A 122 -1.71 5.95 19.16
C GLU A 122 -1.03 4.75 18.48
N VAL A 123 -1.64 3.58 18.61
CA VAL A 123 -1.09 2.34 18.04
C VAL A 123 -1.22 2.43 16.52
N ARG A 124 -0.11 2.80 15.89
CA ARG A 124 -0.04 2.90 14.42
C ARG A 124 0.34 1.57 13.82
N ILE A 125 -0.36 1.16 12.77
CA ILE A 125 0.02 -0.02 12.00
C ILE A 125 1.40 0.22 11.38
N ARG A 126 2.35 -0.65 11.68
CA ARG A 126 3.69 -0.62 11.09
C ARG A 126 3.69 -1.47 9.82
N LEU A 127 4.06 -0.84 8.70
CA LEU A 127 4.20 -1.49 7.42
C LEU A 127 5.67 -1.51 7.00
N ALA A 128 6.17 -2.67 6.59
CA ALA A 128 7.45 -2.78 5.91
C ALA A 128 7.26 -3.08 4.42
N ASP A 129 7.99 -2.37 3.58
CA ASP A 129 8.07 -2.63 2.14
C ASP A 129 9.44 -3.22 1.81
N LEU A 130 9.48 -4.50 1.43
CA LEU A 130 10.70 -5.24 1.19
C LEU A 130 11.18 -5.07 -0.25
N GLY A 131 12.46 -4.69 -0.39
CA GLY A 131 13.03 -4.41 -1.69
C GLY A 131 12.35 -3.22 -2.35
N SER A 132 12.16 -2.14 -1.59
CA SER A 132 11.33 -0.99 -1.97
C SER A 132 11.70 -0.38 -3.33
N GLY A 133 12.94 -0.51 -3.78
CA GLY A 133 13.40 -0.05 -5.09
C GLY A 133 13.14 1.43 -5.31
N ALA A 134 12.22 1.69 -6.23
CA ALA A 134 11.72 3.04 -6.46
C ALA A 134 10.58 3.45 -5.50
N GLY A 135 10.35 2.73 -4.39
CA GLY A 135 9.36 3.04 -3.34
C GLY A 135 7.97 2.48 -3.59
N PHE A 136 7.84 1.45 -4.43
CA PHE A 136 6.57 0.80 -4.75
C PHE A 136 6.48 -0.62 -4.20
N PRO A 137 5.42 -0.97 -3.45
CA PRO A 137 4.19 -0.20 -3.25
C PRO A 137 4.19 0.73 -2.03
N GLY A 138 5.24 0.74 -1.19
CA GLY A 138 5.23 1.38 0.13
C GLY A 138 4.82 2.86 0.14
N ILE A 139 5.43 3.71 -0.70
CA ILE A 139 5.13 5.15 -0.69
C ILE A 139 3.71 5.46 -1.16
N PRO A 140 3.16 4.89 -2.24
CA PRO A 140 1.75 5.08 -2.58
C PRO A 140 0.79 4.59 -1.49
N ILE A 141 1.10 3.49 -0.78
CA ILE A 141 0.31 3.04 0.37
C ILE A 141 0.34 4.10 1.47
N LYS A 142 1.50 4.70 1.76
CA LYS A 142 1.62 5.81 2.72
C LYS A 142 0.86 7.07 2.31
N LEU A 143 0.80 7.36 1.01
CA LEU A 143 -0.02 8.46 0.49
C LEU A 143 -1.52 8.21 0.68
N TRP A 144 -1.95 6.94 0.60
CA TRP A 144 -3.32 6.52 0.84
C TRP A 144 -3.68 6.48 2.32
N ALA A 145 -2.88 5.79 3.12
CA ALA A 145 -3.06 5.59 4.57
C ALA A 145 -1.99 6.40 5.32
N SER A 146 -2.26 7.69 5.55
CA SER A 146 -1.28 8.63 6.12
C SER A 146 -0.85 8.29 7.55
N ASP A 147 -1.65 7.53 8.28
CA ASP A 147 -1.45 7.25 9.71
C ASP A 147 -0.54 6.04 9.98
N ILE A 148 -0.22 5.24 8.97
CA ILE A 148 0.71 4.11 9.17
C ILE A 148 2.14 4.60 9.44
N ALA A 149 2.91 3.78 10.15
CA ALA A 149 4.37 3.91 10.20
C ALA A 149 4.99 3.04 9.11
N LEU A 150 5.64 3.66 8.12
CA LEU A 150 6.23 2.98 6.97
C LEU A 150 7.72 2.77 7.16
N THR A 151 8.20 1.55 6.94
CA THR A 151 9.63 1.22 6.82
C THR A 151 9.91 0.75 5.40
N LEU A 152 10.77 1.48 4.69
CA LEU A 152 11.26 1.11 3.36
C LEU A 152 12.59 0.38 3.52
N ILE A 153 12.67 -0.88 3.09
CA ILE A 153 13.88 -1.70 3.20
C ILE A 153 14.49 -1.85 1.81
N GLU A 154 15.64 -1.22 1.61
CA GLU A 154 16.34 -1.18 0.32
C GLU A 154 17.86 -1.27 0.53
N SER A 155 18.49 -2.32 0.00
CA SER A 155 19.92 -2.56 0.18
C SER A 155 20.82 -1.66 -0.70
N ASN A 156 20.31 -1.21 -1.84
CA ASN A 156 21.08 -0.36 -2.75
C ASN A 156 21.13 1.10 -2.27
N HIS A 157 22.33 1.60 -1.98
CA HIS A 157 22.56 2.95 -1.47
C HIS A 157 22.00 4.07 -2.37
N LYS A 158 22.09 3.91 -3.70
CA LYS A 158 21.58 4.93 -4.64
C LYS A 158 20.04 4.96 -4.63
N LYS A 159 19.40 3.78 -4.58
CA LYS A 159 17.94 3.70 -4.45
C LYS A 159 17.48 4.22 -3.09
N ALA A 160 18.18 3.91 -2.00
CA ALA A 160 17.89 4.47 -0.68
C ALA A 160 18.05 6.00 -0.63
N ALA A 161 19.03 6.57 -1.33
CA ALA A 161 19.18 8.02 -1.46
C ALA A 161 18.00 8.65 -2.21
N PHE A 162 17.54 8.02 -3.29
CA PHE A 162 16.31 8.41 -3.99
C PHE A 162 15.09 8.41 -3.06
N LEU A 163 14.89 7.34 -2.30
CA LEU A 163 13.77 7.23 -1.37
C LEU A 163 13.77 8.37 -0.33
N ARG A 164 14.96 8.72 0.21
CA ARG A 164 15.08 9.86 1.13
C ARG A 164 14.68 11.20 0.47
N GLU A 165 15.06 11.41 -0.79
CA GLU A 165 14.65 12.62 -1.52
C GLU A 165 13.14 12.64 -1.73
N VAL A 166 12.52 11.52 -2.10
CA VAL A 166 11.06 11.43 -2.26
C VAL A 166 10.36 11.73 -0.94
N VAL A 167 10.73 11.05 0.15
CA VAL A 167 10.13 11.25 1.48
C VAL A 167 10.19 12.71 1.92
N ARG A 168 11.35 13.36 1.72
CA ARG A 168 11.54 14.77 2.03
C ARG A 168 10.68 15.67 1.15
N SER A 169 10.70 15.46 -0.18
CA SER A 169 10.00 16.31 -1.15
C SER A 169 8.49 16.22 -1.01
N LEU A 170 7.96 15.07 -0.62
CA LEU A 170 6.54 14.85 -0.35
C LEU A 170 6.14 15.20 1.09
N THR A 171 7.07 15.63 1.93
CA THR A 171 6.85 15.94 3.36
C THR A 171 6.15 14.79 4.09
N LEU A 172 6.60 13.55 3.85
CA LEU A 172 6.03 12.38 4.51
C LEU A 172 6.60 12.23 5.92
N THR A 173 5.73 12.05 6.89
CA THR A 173 6.08 11.78 8.29
C THR A 173 5.95 10.30 8.62
N ASN A 174 6.61 9.82 9.67
CA ASN A 174 6.58 8.42 10.10
C ASN A 174 7.01 7.45 8.99
N VAL A 175 8.08 7.82 8.27
CA VAL A 175 8.72 6.97 7.27
C VAL A 175 10.19 6.78 7.65
N ASP A 176 10.59 5.53 7.82
CA ASP A 176 11.97 5.10 8.03
C ASP A 176 12.53 4.43 6.79
N ILE A 177 13.82 4.64 6.50
CA ILE A 177 14.49 4.04 5.35
C ILE A 177 15.69 3.23 5.85
N GLN A 178 15.53 1.92 5.86
CA GLN A 178 16.54 0.96 6.24
C GLN A 178 17.41 0.58 5.03
N ASN A 179 18.60 1.18 4.93
CA ASN A 179 19.54 0.83 3.87
C ASN A 179 20.35 -0.41 4.26
N LYS A 180 19.67 -1.55 4.30
CA LYS A 180 20.19 -2.86 4.69
C LYS A 180 19.54 -3.95 3.85
N ARG A 181 20.13 -5.14 3.85
CA ARG A 181 19.44 -6.35 3.37
C ARG A 181 18.31 -6.72 4.34
N ALA A 182 17.19 -7.23 3.81
CA ALA A 182 16.03 -7.59 4.60
C ALA A 182 16.32 -8.67 5.65
N GLU A 183 17.28 -9.56 5.36
CA GLU A 183 17.74 -10.61 6.27
C GLU A 183 18.35 -10.06 7.55
N ALA A 184 18.94 -8.86 7.50
CA ALA A 184 19.56 -8.18 8.65
C ALA A 184 18.56 -7.37 9.51
N ILE A 185 17.28 -7.37 9.16
CA ILE A 185 16.22 -6.72 9.93
C ILE A 185 15.67 -7.72 10.95
N ASN A 186 15.61 -7.30 12.23
CA ASN A 186 15.09 -8.12 13.32
C ASN A 186 13.71 -7.63 13.83
N GLN A 187 13.27 -6.46 13.38
CA GLN A 187 11.98 -5.88 13.75
C GLN A 187 10.85 -6.56 12.97
N THR A 188 9.69 -6.73 13.60
CA THR A 188 8.48 -7.26 12.97
C THR A 188 7.46 -6.17 12.71
N TYR A 189 6.55 -6.43 11.77
CA TYR A 189 5.58 -5.46 11.25
C TYR A 189 4.20 -6.11 11.12
N GLU A 190 3.14 -5.34 11.32
CA GLU A 190 1.76 -5.80 11.17
C GLU A 190 1.37 -6.04 9.71
N VAL A 191 2.05 -5.33 8.79
CA VAL A 191 1.88 -5.52 7.34
C VAL A 191 3.26 -5.56 6.68
N VAL A 192 3.50 -6.54 5.83
CA VAL A 192 4.70 -6.62 4.99
C VAL A 192 4.27 -6.68 3.54
N THR A 193 4.84 -5.78 2.72
CA THR A 193 4.60 -5.75 1.28
C THR A 193 5.82 -6.22 0.50
N LEU A 194 5.56 -6.86 -0.65
CA LEU A 194 6.59 -7.37 -1.53
C LEU A 194 6.14 -7.26 -2.99
N ARG A 195 7.01 -6.69 -3.83
CA ARG A 195 6.75 -6.52 -5.25
C ARG A 195 8.03 -6.70 -6.08
N ALA A 196 7.95 -7.52 -7.13
CA ALA A 196 9.00 -7.65 -8.15
C ALA A 196 10.42 -7.84 -7.57
N VAL A 197 10.58 -8.73 -6.60
CA VAL A 197 11.86 -9.02 -5.96
C VAL A 197 12.59 -10.15 -6.69
N GLU A 198 13.91 -10.05 -6.72
CA GLU A 198 14.79 -11.15 -7.12
C GLU A 198 14.77 -12.25 -6.05
N HIS A 199 15.05 -13.51 -6.43
CA HIS A 199 15.05 -14.67 -5.51
C HIS A 199 13.75 -14.76 -4.69
N PHE A 200 12.62 -14.84 -5.40
CA PHE A 200 11.27 -14.74 -4.85
C PHE A 200 11.04 -15.64 -3.62
N GLY A 201 11.42 -16.91 -3.66
CA GLY A 201 11.23 -17.84 -2.55
C GLY A 201 11.96 -17.44 -1.27
N ASP A 202 13.19 -16.91 -1.36
CA ASP A 202 13.96 -16.44 -0.20
C ASP A 202 13.37 -15.15 0.36
N ALA A 203 12.97 -14.24 -0.53
CA ALA A 203 12.31 -12.99 -0.13
C ALA A 203 10.98 -13.27 0.61
N LEU A 204 10.21 -14.29 0.18
CA LEU A 204 9.00 -14.71 0.87
C LEU A 204 9.26 -15.20 2.29
N ARG A 205 10.29 -16.05 2.50
CA ARG A 205 10.64 -16.54 3.85
C ARG A 205 11.06 -15.38 4.77
N VAL A 206 11.83 -14.43 4.23
CA VAL A 206 12.20 -13.23 4.98
C VAL A 206 10.96 -12.38 5.29
N ALA A 207 10.07 -12.17 4.33
CA ALA A 207 8.84 -11.43 4.54
C ALA A 207 7.96 -12.06 5.63
N ALA A 208 7.79 -13.38 5.62
CA ALA A 208 7.03 -14.09 6.65
C ALA A 208 7.67 -13.92 8.04
N ARG A 209 9.01 -14.02 8.15
CA ARG A 209 9.75 -13.82 9.41
C ARG A 209 9.56 -12.39 9.96
N LEU A 210 9.48 -11.39 9.08
CA LEU A 210 9.29 -10.00 9.47
C LEU A 210 7.83 -9.63 9.72
N THR A 211 6.89 -10.54 9.47
CA THR A 211 5.47 -10.31 9.75
C THR A 211 5.14 -10.78 11.16
N THR A 212 4.43 -9.97 11.93
CA THR A 212 3.93 -10.36 13.26
C THR A 212 2.97 -11.54 13.16
N PRO A 213 2.82 -12.35 14.21
CA PRO A 213 1.71 -13.29 14.32
C PRO A 213 0.37 -12.56 14.09
N SER A 214 -0.51 -13.14 13.29
CA SER A 214 -1.75 -12.52 12.80
C SER A 214 -1.54 -11.28 11.91
N GLY A 215 -0.31 -10.94 11.57
CA GLY A 215 0.03 -9.89 10.61
C GLY A 215 -0.25 -10.31 9.16
N ARG A 216 -0.23 -9.37 8.25
CA ARG A 216 -0.59 -9.57 6.84
C ARG A 216 0.63 -9.47 5.92
N LEU A 217 0.74 -10.44 5.02
CA LEU A 217 1.60 -10.39 3.84
C LEU A 217 0.78 -9.92 2.65
N ALA A 218 1.29 -8.94 1.90
CA ALA A 218 0.64 -8.46 0.67
C ALA A 218 1.63 -8.51 -0.49
N LEU A 219 1.36 -9.39 -1.43
CA LEU A 219 2.23 -9.68 -2.57
C LEU A 219 1.60 -9.12 -3.84
N LEU A 220 2.31 -8.24 -4.54
CA LEU A 220 1.99 -7.79 -5.90
C LEU A 220 2.85 -8.59 -6.89
N ILE A 221 2.31 -9.71 -7.37
CA ILE A 221 3.03 -10.75 -8.12
C ILE A 221 2.38 -11.06 -9.46
N GLY A 222 3.08 -11.82 -10.30
CA GLY A 222 2.49 -12.45 -11.47
C GLY A 222 1.62 -13.64 -11.05
N SER A 223 0.55 -13.93 -11.80
CA SER A 223 -0.31 -15.10 -11.53
C SER A 223 0.45 -16.43 -11.57
N SER A 224 1.52 -16.53 -12.38
CA SER A 224 2.39 -17.70 -12.42
C SER A 224 3.19 -17.94 -11.13
N GLN A 225 3.28 -16.97 -10.23
CA GLN A 225 3.99 -17.08 -8.94
C GLN A 225 3.05 -17.49 -7.78
N LEU A 226 1.76 -17.72 -8.06
CA LEU A 226 0.77 -18.04 -7.04
C LEU A 226 1.09 -19.35 -6.30
N ASP A 227 1.30 -20.41 -7.06
CA ASP A 227 1.59 -21.75 -6.51
C ASP A 227 2.92 -21.75 -5.73
N ASP A 228 3.93 -21.06 -6.24
CA ASP A 228 5.21 -20.88 -5.55
C ASP A 228 5.05 -20.14 -4.22
N ALA A 229 4.22 -19.10 -4.19
CA ALA A 229 3.95 -18.35 -2.96
C ALA A 229 3.28 -19.23 -1.90
N GLN A 230 2.23 -19.97 -2.28
CA GLN A 230 1.46 -20.82 -1.39
C GLN A 230 2.27 -22.03 -0.89
N SER A 231 3.03 -22.66 -1.77
CA SER A 231 3.89 -23.82 -1.39
C SER A 231 5.09 -23.42 -0.54
N THR A 232 5.66 -22.24 -0.75
CA THR A 232 6.80 -21.73 0.04
C THR A 232 6.39 -21.37 1.47
N LEU A 233 5.17 -20.91 1.69
CA LEU A 233 4.65 -20.46 2.99
C LEU A 233 3.35 -21.17 3.37
N PRO A 234 3.39 -22.47 3.70
CA PRO A 234 2.20 -23.24 4.06
C PRO A 234 1.57 -22.78 5.39
N GLY A 235 2.31 -22.08 6.25
CA GLY A 235 1.82 -21.49 7.50
C GLY A 235 1.13 -20.12 7.34
N VAL A 236 0.83 -19.70 6.12
CA VAL A 236 0.09 -18.46 5.84
C VAL A 236 -1.31 -18.80 5.36
N ALA A 237 -2.32 -18.23 6.00
CA ALA A 237 -3.71 -18.34 5.55
C ALA A 237 -3.95 -17.34 4.40
N TRP A 238 -3.86 -17.85 3.17
CA TRP A 238 -4.01 -17.05 1.96
C TRP A 238 -5.48 -16.77 1.64
N GLN A 239 -5.78 -15.52 1.30
CA GLN A 239 -7.06 -15.13 0.71
C GLN A 239 -7.07 -15.46 -0.80
N PRO A 240 -8.25 -15.54 -1.43
CA PRO A 240 -8.33 -15.66 -2.87
C PRO A 240 -7.54 -14.52 -3.56
N PRO A 241 -6.75 -14.84 -4.61
CA PRO A 241 -5.98 -13.83 -5.34
C PRO A 241 -6.93 -12.85 -6.04
N VAL A 242 -6.61 -11.57 -6.00
CA VAL A 242 -7.41 -10.52 -6.64
C VAL A 242 -6.68 -10.01 -7.89
N PRO A 243 -7.28 -10.14 -9.10
CA PRO A 243 -6.68 -9.61 -10.32
C PRO A 243 -6.51 -8.08 -10.22
N VAL A 244 -5.32 -7.60 -10.61
CA VAL A 244 -5.04 -6.17 -10.65
C VAL A 244 -5.70 -5.56 -11.88
N PRO A 245 -6.49 -4.47 -11.77
CA PRO A 245 -7.10 -3.82 -12.91
C PRO A 245 -6.08 -3.46 -14.00
N GLN A 246 -6.52 -3.52 -15.26
CA GLN A 246 -5.69 -3.22 -16.43
C GLN A 246 -4.42 -4.09 -16.57
N SER A 247 -4.37 -5.24 -15.92
CA SER A 247 -3.30 -6.21 -16.06
C SER A 247 -3.85 -7.59 -16.43
N GLN A 248 -3.17 -8.29 -17.34
CA GLN A 248 -3.55 -9.64 -17.73
C GLN A 248 -2.97 -10.74 -16.83
N SER A 249 -1.89 -10.43 -16.11
CA SER A 249 -1.13 -11.44 -15.37
C SER A 249 -0.75 -11.03 -13.94
N ARG A 250 -1.13 -9.81 -13.51
CA ARG A 250 -0.79 -9.33 -12.15
C ARG A 250 -1.94 -9.60 -11.19
N ILE A 251 -1.59 -10.06 -10.00
CA ILE A 251 -2.52 -10.30 -8.90
C ILE A 251 -2.01 -9.64 -7.62
N LEU A 252 -2.94 -9.27 -6.77
CA LEU A 252 -2.71 -9.00 -5.36
C LEU A 252 -3.06 -10.29 -4.59
N LEU A 253 -2.09 -10.84 -3.88
CA LEU A 253 -2.28 -11.98 -2.98
C LEU A 253 -2.04 -11.50 -1.55
N VAL A 254 -3.05 -11.61 -0.70
CA VAL A 254 -2.97 -11.25 0.72
C VAL A 254 -3.08 -12.52 1.56
N GLY A 255 -2.21 -12.65 2.55
CA GLY A 255 -2.25 -13.76 3.49
C GLY A 255 -2.02 -13.30 4.91
N THR A 256 -2.56 -14.03 5.88
CA THR A 256 -2.35 -13.80 7.31
C THR A 256 -1.40 -14.85 7.87
N VAL A 257 -0.34 -14.42 8.54
CA VAL A 257 0.60 -15.34 9.20
C VAL A 257 -0.09 -15.98 10.40
N VAL A 258 -0.23 -17.31 10.36
CA VAL A 258 -0.86 -18.06 11.45
C VAL A 258 0.11 -18.16 12.62
N PRO A 259 -0.29 -17.83 13.86
CA PRO A 259 0.54 -18.05 15.03
C PRO A 259 0.92 -19.54 15.15
N THR A 260 2.20 -19.82 15.30
CA THR A 260 2.65 -21.18 15.65
C THR A 260 2.20 -21.46 17.08
N MET A 261 1.38 -22.49 17.28
CA MET A 261 0.99 -22.96 18.61
C MET A 261 2.19 -23.56 19.34
#